data_cda282c0d2a82cea8cfba048afaa1a6c
#
_entry.id   cda282c0d2a82cea8cfba048afaa1a6c
#
_cell.length_a   1.000
_cell.length_b   1.000
_cell.length_c   1.000
_cell.angle_alpha   90.00
_cell.angle_beta   90.00
_cell.angle_gamma   90.00
#
_symmetry.space_group_name_H-M   'P 1'
#
loop_
_entity.id
_entity.type
_entity.pdbx_description
1 polymer ?
#
loop_
_entity_poly.entity_id
_entity_poly.type
_entity_poly.pdbx_seq_one_letter_code
_entity_poly.pdbx_strand_id
1 'polypeptide(L)'
;NKNLTFAHKSKIKVNMFSGIVEEAAKVISVEQDKGNIHITMECSFVNELKIDQSVAHNGVCLTVVSKTDKTYTVTAIKETLERSNLGCLKQGSMVNLERSMLMNGRLDGHIVQGHVDQTAVCTDVTEADGSWYYTFHYNFNKEMAQQGYLTVEKGSVCVNGVSLTVCNSKDDSFQVAIIPYTHDHTNFCQIEKGTVVNLEFDIVGKYISKMMRFQ
;
A
#
# COMPACT_ATOMS: atom_id res chain seq x y z
N ASN A 1 24.95 -7.68 46.30
CA ASN A 1 24.79 -6.78 45.16
C ASN A 1 24.52 -7.62 43.92
N LYS A 2 23.23 -7.78 43.59
CA LYS A 2 22.81 -8.41 42.32
C LYS A 2 22.57 -7.32 41.31
N ASN A 3 23.43 -7.21 40.30
CA ASN A 3 23.20 -6.37 39.13
C ASN A 3 22.02 -6.95 38.36
N LEU A 4 20.88 -6.25 38.39
CA LEU A 4 19.79 -6.46 37.45
C LEU A 4 20.20 -5.85 36.10
N THR A 5 20.57 -6.70 35.17
CA THR A 5 20.73 -6.34 33.78
C THR A 5 19.34 -6.03 33.24
N PHE A 6 19.10 -4.76 32.92
CA PHE A 6 17.86 -4.35 32.23
C PHE A 6 17.78 -5.02 30.87
N ALA A 7 16.86 -5.97 30.74
CA ALA A 7 16.50 -6.58 29.48
C ALA A 7 16.16 -5.47 28.48
N HIS A 8 16.76 -5.55 27.33
CA HIS A 8 16.46 -4.71 26.17
C HIS A 8 14.96 -4.81 25.89
N LYS A 9 14.19 -3.77 26.23
CA LYS A 9 12.78 -3.67 25.86
C LYS A 9 12.75 -3.60 24.34
N SER A 10 12.42 -4.69 23.69
CA SER A 10 12.03 -4.68 22.28
C SER A 10 10.85 -3.71 22.18
N LYS A 11 11.06 -2.55 21.57
CA LYS A 11 9.99 -1.64 21.21
C LYS A 11 9.12 -2.41 20.21
N ILE A 12 7.88 -2.71 20.59
CA ILE A 12 6.90 -3.24 19.65
C ILE A 12 6.77 -2.16 18.57
N LYS A 13 7.30 -2.43 17.39
CA LYS A 13 7.09 -1.59 16.22
C LYS A 13 5.71 -1.94 15.69
N VAL A 14 4.75 -1.03 15.83
CA VAL A 14 3.48 -1.13 15.13
C VAL A 14 3.69 -0.46 13.77
N ASN A 15 3.82 -1.27 12.73
CA ASN A 15 3.87 -0.79 11.35
C ASN A 15 2.42 -0.56 10.91
N MET A 16 2.00 0.67 10.85
CA MET A 16 0.67 1.10 10.43
C MET A 16 0.81 2.31 9.53
N PHE A 17 -0.05 2.39 8.54
CA PHE A 17 -0.13 3.48 7.56
C PHE A 17 -1.54 4.06 7.59
N SER A 18 -1.71 5.21 6.99
CA SER A 18 -3.01 5.89 6.86
C SER A 18 -3.58 5.83 5.44
N GLY A 19 -2.75 5.44 4.47
CA GLY A 19 -3.08 5.53 3.05
C GLY A 19 -3.01 6.97 2.52
N ILE A 20 -2.26 7.84 3.21
CA ILE A 20 -1.94 9.18 2.72
C ILE A 20 -0.51 9.16 2.18
N VAL A 21 -0.40 9.20 0.87
CA VAL A 21 0.88 9.16 0.16
C VAL A 21 1.66 10.45 0.47
N GLU A 22 2.91 10.30 0.90
CA GLU A 22 3.81 11.43 1.15
C GLU A 22 4.51 11.88 -0.13
N GLU A 23 4.84 10.94 -1.01
CA GLU A 23 5.54 11.21 -2.26
C GLU A 23 5.31 10.09 -3.28
N ALA A 24 5.13 10.46 -4.55
CA ALA A 24 5.27 9.53 -5.67
C ALA A 24 6.70 9.61 -6.22
N ALA A 25 7.50 8.60 -5.93
CA ALA A 25 8.94 8.58 -6.17
C ALA A 25 9.33 7.60 -7.28
N LYS A 26 10.50 7.82 -7.88
CA LYS A 26 11.00 6.97 -8.96
C LYS A 26 11.88 5.84 -8.43
N VAL A 27 11.72 4.68 -9.03
CA VAL A 27 12.65 3.55 -8.88
C VAL A 27 13.97 3.88 -9.57
N ILE A 28 15.08 3.78 -8.85
CA ILE A 28 16.45 3.99 -9.36
C ILE A 28 17.00 2.71 -9.94
N SER A 29 16.85 1.58 -9.24
CA SER A 29 17.23 0.26 -9.74
C SER A 29 16.36 -0.83 -9.16
N VAL A 30 16.27 -1.95 -9.89
CA VAL A 30 15.68 -3.21 -9.43
C VAL A 30 16.71 -4.30 -9.68
N GLU A 31 17.15 -4.97 -8.64
CA GLU A 31 18.15 -6.02 -8.69
C GLU A 31 17.56 -7.34 -8.25
N GLN A 32 17.76 -8.39 -9.05
CA GLN A 32 17.30 -9.73 -8.73
C GLN A 32 18.27 -10.41 -7.76
N ASP A 33 17.75 -10.96 -6.66
CA ASP A 33 18.50 -11.84 -5.76
C ASP A 33 17.72 -13.12 -5.51
N LYS A 34 18.03 -14.16 -6.28
CA LYS A 34 17.33 -15.47 -6.26
C LYS A 34 15.83 -15.31 -6.48
N GLY A 35 14.99 -15.57 -5.47
CA GLY A 35 13.54 -15.39 -5.52
C GLY A 35 13.07 -14.00 -5.05
N ASN A 36 13.98 -13.13 -4.64
CA ASN A 36 13.69 -11.79 -4.11
C ASN A 36 14.12 -10.73 -5.12
N ILE A 37 13.64 -9.49 -4.91
CA ILE A 37 14.18 -8.32 -5.59
C ILE A 37 14.59 -7.25 -4.57
N HIS A 38 15.66 -6.53 -4.87
CA HIS A 38 16.06 -5.32 -4.17
C HIS A 38 15.61 -4.12 -5.00
N ILE A 39 14.83 -3.23 -4.40
CA ILE A 39 14.30 -2.02 -5.04
C ILE A 39 14.99 -0.85 -4.40
N THR A 40 15.75 -0.08 -5.21
CA THR A 40 16.38 1.16 -4.76
C THR A 40 15.54 2.34 -5.19
N MET A 41 15.22 3.21 -4.23
CA MET A 41 14.36 4.38 -4.41
C MET A 41 15.12 5.66 -4.09
N GLU A 42 14.76 6.75 -4.75
CA GLU A 42 15.11 8.11 -4.36
C GLU A 42 13.83 8.82 -3.88
N CYS A 43 13.91 9.53 -2.75
CA CYS A 43 12.79 10.33 -2.24
C CYS A 43 13.29 11.53 -1.43
N SER A 44 12.43 12.52 -1.25
CA SER A 44 12.77 13.77 -0.54
C SER A 44 13.09 13.54 0.94
N PHE A 45 12.47 12.54 1.58
CA PHE A 45 12.64 12.23 2.99
C PHE A 45 13.69 11.15 3.30
N VAL A 46 14.55 10.78 2.33
CA VAL A 46 15.56 9.72 2.52
C VAL A 46 16.47 9.97 3.75
N ASN A 47 16.79 11.23 4.05
CA ASN A 47 17.64 11.56 5.19
C ASN A 47 16.98 11.29 6.55
N GLU A 48 15.65 11.29 6.61
CA GLU A 48 14.87 10.99 7.81
C GLU A 48 14.68 9.48 8.03
N LEU A 49 14.92 8.65 6.99
CA LEU A 49 14.79 7.21 7.09
C LEU A 49 15.92 6.59 7.93
N LYS A 50 15.60 5.48 8.58
CA LYS A 50 16.54 4.64 9.32
C LYS A 50 16.49 3.22 8.77
N ILE A 51 17.63 2.51 8.81
CA ILE A 51 17.65 1.08 8.57
C ILE A 51 16.68 0.40 9.54
N ASP A 52 15.98 -0.63 9.10
CA ASP A 52 14.96 -1.37 9.84
C ASP A 52 13.66 -0.56 10.08
N GLN A 53 13.46 0.55 9.37
CA GLN A 53 12.19 1.29 9.32
C GLN A 53 11.30 0.74 8.22
N SER A 54 9.97 0.77 8.43
CA SER A 54 8.97 0.38 7.44
C SER A 54 8.52 1.59 6.61
N VAL A 55 8.45 1.38 5.31
CA VAL A 55 7.88 2.31 4.32
C VAL A 55 6.94 1.51 3.43
N ALA A 56 5.77 2.04 3.13
CA ALA A 56 4.84 1.46 2.17
C ALA A 56 5.24 1.86 0.74
N HIS A 57 5.26 0.89 -0.18
CA HIS A 57 5.58 1.05 -1.60
C HIS A 57 4.38 0.58 -2.40
N ASN A 58 3.63 1.47 -3.04
CA ASN A 58 2.33 1.15 -3.62
C ASN A 58 1.45 0.35 -2.64
N GLY A 59 1.44 0.72 -1.36
CA GLY A 59 0.70 0.04 -0.31
C GLY A 59 1.34 -1.24 0.23
N VAL A 60 2.52 -1.64 -0.24
CA VAL A 60 3.27 -2.80 0.30
C VAL A 60 4.26 -2.33 1.35
N CYS A 61 4.09 -2.79 2.58
CA CYS A 61 5.02 -2.52 3.69
C CYS A 61 6.34 -3.27 3.47
N LEU A 62 7.43 -2.53 3.28
CA LEU A 62 8.78 -3.07 3.14
C LEU A 62 9.73 -2.40 4.12
N THR A 63 10.74 -3.17 4.54
CA THR A 63 11.74 -2.69 5.50
C THR A 63 12.96 -2.12 4.76
N VAL A 64 13.42 -0.96 5.18
CA VAL A 64 14.67 -0.34 4.70
C VAL A 64 15.86 -1.19 5.12
N VAL A 65 16.59 -1.75 4.16
CA VAL A 65 17.76 -2.63 4.41
C VAL A 65 19.09 -1.90 4.24
N SER A 66 19.12 -0.86 3.41
CA SER A 66 20.30 0.00 3.26
C SER A 66 19.89 1.41 2.83
N LYS A 67 20.76 2.39 3.04
CA LYS A 67 20.55 3.76 2.57
C LYS A 67 21.87 4.48 2.33
N THR A 68 21.82 5.48 1.46
CA THR A 68 22.83 6.50 1.23
C THR A 68 22.26 7.87 1.60
N ASP A 69 22.94 8.94 1.25
CA ASP A 69 22.44 10.33 1.43
C ASP A 69 21.29 10.66 0.43
N LYS A 70 21.14 9.90 -0.65
CA LYS A 70 20.18 10.18 -1.73
C LYS A 70 19.17 9.06 -1.97
N THR A 71 19.51 7.83 -1.63
CA THR A 71 18.70 6.65 -1.95
C THR A 71 18.57 5.72 -0.76
N TYR A 72 17.53 4.89 -0.77
CA TYR A 72 17.41 3.75 0.13
C TYR A 72 16.98 2.51 -0.66
N THR A 73 17.25 1.34 -0.09
CA THR A 73 16.90 0.06 -0.70
C THR A 73 16.00 -0.74 0.24
N VAL A 74 15.01 -1.37 -0.34
CA VAL A 74 14.13 -2.35 0.31
C VAL A 74 14.18 -3.68 -0.41
N THR A 75 13.79 -4.76 0.27
CA THR A 75 13.75 -6.11 -0.32
C THR A 75 12.32 -6.60 -0.33
N ALA A 76 11.83 -7.02 -1.50
CA ALA A 76 10.57 -7.72 -1.65
C ALA A 76 10.85 -9.21 -1.88
N ILE A 77 10.24 -10.06 -1.04
CA ILE A 77 10.35 -11.52 -1.14
C ILE A 77 9.35 -12.08 -2.15
N LYS A 78 9.57 -13.31 -2.57
CA LYS A 78 8.76 -13.99 -3.59
C LYS A 78 7.25 -13.91 -3.32
N GLU A 79 6.80 -14.18 -2.09
CA GLU A 79 5.37 -14.11 -1.73
C GLU A 79 4.79 -12.71 -1.96
N THR A 80 5.54 -11.65 -1.60
CA THR A 80 5.15 -10.26 -1.84
C THR A 80 5.02 -9.95 -3.32
N LEU A 81 5.93 -10.48 -4.14
CA LEU A 81 5.92 -10.30 -5.59
C LEU A 81 4.74 -10.99 -6.26
N GLU A 82 4.33 -12.16 -5.75
CA GLU A 82 3.18 -12.92 -6.26
C GLU A 82 1.83 -12.26 -5.96
N ARG A 83 1.76 -11.46 -4.86
CA ARG A 83 0.52 -10.80 -4.43
C ARG A 83 0.39 -9.35 -4.86
N SER A 84 1.46 -8.75 -5.36
CA SER A 84 1.51 -7.32 -5.63
C SER A 84 2.03 -7.00 -7.03
N ASN A 85 1.89 -5.73 -7.42
CA ASN A 85 2.44 -5.23 -8.68
C ASN A 85 3.96 -4.90 -8.61
N LEU A 86 4.61 -5.14 -7.46
CA LEU A 86 6.03 -4.82 -7.29
C LEU A 86 6.94 -5.63 -8.23
N GLY A 87 6.53 -6.84 -8.61
CA GLY A 87 7.25 -7.66 -9.59
C GLY A 87 7.32 -7.06 -11.00
N CYS A 88 6.45 -6.08 -11.31
CA CYS A 88 6.43 -5.37 -12.59
C CYS A 88 7.28 -4.09 -12.60
N LEU A 89 7.86 -3.71 -11.46
CA LEU A 89 8.66 -2.49 -11.35
C LEU A 89 9.96 -2.59 -12.14
N LYS A 90 10.33 -1.47 -12.74
CA LYS A 90 11.59 -1.28 -13.46
C LYS A 90 12.16 0.10 -13.15
N GLN A 91 13.40 0.34 -13.50
CA GLN A 91 13.99 1.67 -13.40
C GLN A 91 13.08 2.72 -14.06
N GLY A 92 12.84 3.82 -13.34
CA GLY A 92 11.95 4.90 -13.76
C GLY A 92 10.46 4.68 -13.44
N SER A 93 10.04 3.50 -12.97
CA SER A 93 8.67 3.30 -12.47
C SER A 93 8.36 4.26 -11.33
N MET A 94 7.15 4.80 -11.29
CA MET A 94 6.68 5.66 -10.20
C MET A 94 5.97 4.83 -9.14
N VAL A 95 6.34 5.04 -7.89
CA VAL A 95 5.85 4.29 -6.72
C VAL A 95 5.37 5.27 -5.66
N ASN A 96 4.15 5.08 -5.17
CA ASN A 96 3.62 5.82 -4.03
C ASN A 96 4.33 5.38 -2.74
N LEU A 97 4.83 6.34 -1.99
CA LEU A 97 5.56 6.11 -0.74
C LEU A 97 4.81 6.73 0.44
N GLU A 98 4.75 5.99 1.53
CA GLU A 98 4.26 6.47 2.83
C GLU A 98 5.13 5.86 3.94
N ARG A 99 5.62 6.67 4.87
CA ARG A 99 6.30 6.19 6.08
C ARG A 99 5.27 5.69 7.09
N SER A 100 5.64 4.72 7.92
CA SER A 100 4.78 4.27 9.02
C SER A 100 4.38 5.44 9.93
N MET A 101 3.11 5.43 10.34
CA MET A 101 2.53 6.47 11.21
C MET A 101 3.27 6.59 12.54
N LEU A 102 3.35 7.81 13.03
CA LEU A 102 3.74 8.07 14.42
C LEU A 102 2.56 7.78 15.37
N MET A 103 2.86 7.28 16.58
CA MET A 103 1.83 6.95 17.58
C MET A 103 0.94 8.14 18.01
N ASN A 104 1.42 9.37 17.84
CA ASN A 104 0.68 10.62 18.09
C ASN A 104 0.28 11.32 16.79
N GLY A 105 0.41 10.65 15.64
CA GLY A 105 -0.02 11.15 14.34
C GLY A 105 -1.53 11.12 14.16
N ARG A 106 -2.03 11.88 13.19
CA ARG A 106 -3.44 11.85 12.78
C ARG A 106 -3.66 10.67 11.84
N LEU A 107 -4.85 10.10 11.88
CA LEU A 107 -5.33 9.13 10.91
C LEU A 107 -6.25 9.87 9.91
N ASP A 108 -5.67 10.46 8.87
CA ASP A 108 -6.40 11.25 7.90
C ASP A 108 -7.04 10.39 6.78
N GLY A 109 -6.66 9.12 6.66
CA GLY A 109 -7.29 8.11 5.80
C GLY A 109 -8.02 7.04 6.60
N HIS A 110 -7.65 5.77 6.42
CA HIS A 110 -8.14 4.65 7.24
C HIS A 110 -6.96 3.79 7.71
N ILE A 111 -7.23 2.74 8.50
CA ILE A 111 -6.18 1.84 8.98
C ILE A 111 -5.68 0.98 7.82
N VAL A 112 -4.48 1.28 7.32
CA VAL A 112 -3.78 0.53 6.28
C VAL A 112 -2.59 -0.20 6.91
N GLN A 113 -2.50 -1.50 6.68
CA GLN A 113 -1.43 -2.33 7.25
C GLN A 113 -0.19 -2.39 6.36
N GLY A 114 -0.37 -2.11 5.06
CA GLY A 114 0.66 -2.35 4.05
C GLY A 114 0.73 -3.83 3.65
N HIS A 115 -0.35 -4.56 3.85
CA HIS A 115 -0.46 -5.99 3.56
C HIS A 115 -1.44 -6.20 2.40
N VAL A 116 -0.93 -6.01 1.20
CA VAL A 116 -1.70 -6.16 -0.04
C VAL A 116 -2.33 -7.55 -0.11
N ASP A 117 -3.63 -7.59 -0.35
CA ASP A 117 -4.41 -8.82 -0.42
C ASP A 117 -4.32 -9.46 -1.80
N GLN A 118 -4.45 -8.64 -2.84
CA GLN A 118 -4.36 -9.03 -4.23
C GLN A 118 -4.12 -7.81 -5.12
N THR A 119 -4.00 -8.04 -6.41
CA THR A 119 -4.02 -6.99 -7.42
C THR A 119 -5.42 -6.80 -8.00
N ALA A 120 -5.67 -5.60 -8.55
CA ALA A 120 -6.83 -5.28 -9.37
C ALA A 120 -6.38 -4.67 -10.69
N VAL A 121 -7.23 -4.70 -11.69
CA VAL A 121 -6.98 -4.10 -13.01
C VAL A 121 -7.87 -2.88 -13.17
N CYS A 122 -7.29 -1.74 -13.55
CA CYS A 122 -8.06 -0.59 -13.98
C CYS A 122 -8.77 -0.89 -15.30
N THR A 123 -10.10 -0.88 -15.31
CA THR A 123 -10.91 -1.21 -16.51
C THR A 123 -11.43 0.02 -17.21
N ASP A 124 -11.53 1.14 -16.50
CA ASP A 124 -12.01 2.41 -17.05
C ASP A 124 -11.45 3.59 -16.26
N VAL A 125 -11.17 4.69 -16.96
CA VAL A 125 -10.81 5.99 -16.40
C VAL A 125 -11.64 7.05 -17.12
N THR A 126 -12.44 7.79 -16.37
CA THR A 126 -13.29 8.86 -16.91
C THR A 126 -13.00 10.17 -16.16
N GLU A 127 -12.65 11.21 -16.88
CA GLU A 127 -12.59 12.58 -16.33
C GLU A 127 -14.00 13.21 -16.38
N ALA A 128 -14.43 13.78 -15.26
CA ALA A 128 -15.70 14.47 -15.14
C ALA A 128 -15.58 15.64 -14.16
N ASP A 129 -15.88 16.84 -14.66
CA ASP A 129 -15.95 18.08 -13.86
C ASP A 129 -14.69 18.34 -13.00
N GLY A 130 -13.50 18.07 -13.57
CA GLY A 130 -12.21 18.30 -12.90
C GLY A 130 -11.86 17.25 -11.84
N SER A 131 -12.51 16.11 -11.87
CA SER A 131 -12.18 14.92 -11.07
C SER A 131 -12.06 13.71 -11.98
N TRP A 132 -11.43 12.64 -11.51
CA TRP A 132 -11.29 11.39 -12.26
C TRP A 132 -12.01 10.27 -11.55
N TYR A 133 -12.74 9.46 -12.31
CA TYR A 133 -13.35 8.23 -11.84
C TYR A 133 -12.56 7.04 -12.40
N TYR A 134 -12.04 6.20 -11.50
CA TYR A 134 -11.32 4.97 -11.85
C TYR A 134 -12.18 3.78 -11.48
N THR A 135 -12.39 2.87 -12.43
CA THR A 135 -13.07 1.59 -12.18
C THR A 135 -12.04 0.48 -12.11
N PHE A 136 -12.03 -0.25 -11.03
CA PHE A 136 -11.15 -1.39 -10.80
C PHE A 136 -11.91 -2.69 -10.75
N HIS A 137 -11.38 -3.71 -11.40
CA HIS A 137 -11.87 -5.07 -11.37
C HIS A 137 -10.84 -5.96 -10.65
N TYR A 138 -11.29 -6.80 -9.72
CA TYR A 138 -10.44 -7.71 -8.96
C TYR A 138 -11.00 -9.13 -8.99
N ASN A 139 -10.15 -10.12 -8.65
CA ASN A 139 -10.58 -11.51 -8.64
C ASN A 139 -11.51 -11.77 -7.46
N PHE A 140 -12.80 -11.92 -7.75
CA PHE A 140 -13.81 -12.23 -6.75
C PHE A 140 -13.79 -13.74 -6.42
N ASN A 141 -13.71 -14.03 -5.12
CA ASN A 141 -13.86 -15.36 -4.58
C ASN A 141 -14.84 -15.31 -3.41
N LYS A 142 -15.92 -16.06 -3.48
CA LYS A 142 -16.99 -16.07 -2.47
C LYS A 142 -16.49 -16.44 -1.08
N GLU A 143 -15.53 -17.36 -0.96
CA GLU A 143 -14.94 -17.75 0.32
C GLU A 143 -14.10 -16.62 0.91
N MET A 144 -13.35 -15.91 0.08
CA MET A 144 -12.59 -14.73 0.50
C MET A 144 -13.54 -13.58 0.87
N ALA A 145 -14.60 -13.33 0.09
CA ALA A 145 -15.61 -12.32 0.41
C ALA A 145 -16.24 -12.56 1.79
N GLN A 146 -16.56 -13.81 2.12
CA GLN A 146 -17.03 -14.21 3.46
C GLN A 146 -15.96 -13.98 4.56
N GLN A 147 -14.71 -13.77 4.21
CA GLN A 147 -13.62 -13.42 5.12
C GLN A 147 -13.35 -11.92 5.20
N GLY A 148 -14.19 -11.10 4.56
CA GLY A 148 -14.06 -9.65 4.56
C GLY A 148 -13.17 -9.08 3.44
N TYR A 149 -12.79 -9.89 2.45
CA TYR A 149 -12.05 -9.44 1.26
C TYR A 149 -13.04 -8.96 0.19
N LEU A 150 -13.70 -7.84 0.49
CA LEU A 150 -14.69 -7.22 -0.38
C LEU A 150 -14.71 -5.71 -0.15
N THR A 151 -15.23 -4.97 -1.12
CA THR A 151 -15.51 -3.54 -0.98
C THR A 151 -16.94 -3.33 -0.51
N VAL A 152 -17.19 -2.20 0.17
CA VAL A 152 -18.50 -1.78 0.66
C VAL A 152 -18.78 -0.39 0.14
N GLU A 153 -20.00 -0.14 -0.35
CA GLU A 153 -20.43 1.18 -0.81
C GLU A 153 -20.19 2.23 0.28
N LYS A 154 -19.48 3.32 -0.05
CA LYS A 154 -19.01 4.36 0.87
C LYS A 154 -18.02 3.90 1.95
N GLY A 155 -17.55 2.65 1.89
CA GLY A 155 -16.44 2.17 2.72
C GLY A 155 -15.09 2.63 2.19
N SER A 156 -14.03 2.27 2.91
CA SER A 156 -12.65 2.56 2.54
C SER A 156 -12.00 1.38 1.82
N VAL A 157 -11.08 1.69 0.93
CA VAL A 157 -10.20 0.74 0.26
C VAL A 157 -8.85 1.41 0.03
N CYS A 158 -7.77 0.62 0.08
CA CYS A 158 -6.44 1.12 -0.26
C CYS A 158 -6.02 0.61 -1.65
N VAL A 159 -5.78 1.54 -2.57
CA VAL A 159 -5.32 1.25 -3.94
C VAL A 159 -3.95 1.87 -4.14
N ASN A 160 -2.93 1.05 -4.46
CA ASN A 160 -1.54 1.50 -4.56
C ASN A 160 -1.10 2.38 -3.38
N GLY A 161 -1.53 2.04 -2.15
CA GLY A 161 -1.19 2.81 -0.94
C GLY A 161 -2.03 4.07 -0.73
N VAL A 162 -3.01 4.36 -1.57
CA VAL A 162 -3.90 5.52 -1.42
C VAL A 162 -5.20 5.08 -0.76
N SER A 163 -5.57 5.70 0.36
CA SER A 163 -6.87 5.53 1.03
C SER A 163 -7.97 6.23 0.24
N LEU A 164 -8.96 5.48 -0.20
CA LEU A 164 -10.01 5.97 -1.09
C LEU A 164 -11.38 5.54 -0.63
N THR A 165 -12.38 6.36 -0.93
CA THR A 165 -13.78 6.02 -0.71
C THR A 165 -14.34 5.26 -1.91
N VAL A 166 -14.94 4.12 -1.62
CA VAL A 166 -15.58 3.26 -2.62
C VAL A 166 -16.92 3.85 -3.06
N CYS A 167 -17.17 3.83 -4.35
CA CYS A 167 -18.47 4.06 -4.95
C CYS A 167 -18.75 3.01 -6.03
N ASN A 168 -20.02 2.79 -6.33
CA ASN A 168 -20.46 1.78 -7.30
C ASN A 168 -19.88 0.37 -7.01
N SER A 169 -19.89 -0.03 -5.71
CA SER A 169 -19.38 -1.32 -5.26
C SER A 169 -20.21 -2.46 -5.84
N LYS A 170 -19.53 -3.47 -6.42
CA LYS A 170 -20.07 -4.75 -6.89
C LYS A 170 -19.25 -5.89 -6.29
N ASP A 171 -19.63 -7.12 -6.58
CA ASP A 171 -18.93 -8.29 -6.05
C ASP A 171 -17.46 -8.34 -6.49
N ASP A 172 -17.17 -7.98 -7.74
CA ASP A 172 -15.86 -8.12 -8.38
C ASP A 172 -15.24 -6.80 -8.83
N SER A 173 -15.91 -5.68 -8.57
CA SER A 173 -15.47 -4.37 -9.05
C SER A 173 -15.96 -3.24 -8.17
N PHE A 174 -15.28 -2.13 -8.25
CA PHE A 174 -15.64 -0.88 -7.59
C PHE A 174 -15.10 0.30 -8.37
N GLN A 175 -15.63 1.47 -8.03
CA GLN A 175 -15.14 2.75 -8.56
C GLN A 175 -14.66 3.64 -7.41
N VAL A 176 -13.71 4.51 -7.71
CA VAL A 176 -13.25 5.58 -6.82
C VAL A 176 -13.24 6.91 -7.56
N ALA A 177 -13.54 7.98 -6.84
CA ALA A 177 -13.41 9.34 -7.35
C ALA A 177 -12.13 9.97 -6.81
N ILE A 178 -11.28 10.46 -7.69
CA ILE A 178 -9.99 11.06 -7.40
C ILE A 178 -10.04 12.56 -7.65
N ILE A 179 -9.73 13.35 -6.61
CA ILE A 179 -9.61 14.81 -6.71
C ILE A 179 -8.28 15.19 -7.38
N PRO A 180 -8.17 16.41 -7.97
CA PRO A 180 -6.95 16.85 -8.65
C PRO A 180 -5.70 16.69 -7.82
N TYR A 181 -5.75 17.05 -6.55
CA TYR A 181 -4.60 16.92 -5.65
C TYR A 181 -4.06 15.48 -5.58
N THR A 182 -4.94 14.50 -5.38
CA THR A 182 -4.54 13.08 -5.31
C THR A 182 -4.02 12.57 -6.65
N HIS A 183 -4.67 12.98 -7.76
CA HIS A 183 -4.21 12.64 -9.11
C HIS A 183 -2.78 13.13 -9.35
N ASP A 184 -2.48 14.38 -9.04
CA ASP A 184 -1.20 15.02 -9.37
C ASP A 184 -0.06 14.62 -8.42
N HIS A 185 -0.38 14.21 -7.17
CA HIS A 185 0.61 13.89 -6.13
C HIS A 185 0.82 12.39 -5.89
N THR A 186 0.15 11.54 -6.66
CA THR A 186 0.32 10.09 -6.59
C THR A 186 0.53 9.49 -7.98
N ASN A 187 0.82 8.19 -8.05
CA ASN A 187 0.92 7.51 -9.33
C ASN A 187 -0.44 7.29 -10.03
N PHE A 188 -1.54 7.82 -9.49
CA PHE A 188 -2.83 7.81 -10.17
C PHE A 188 -2.81 8.56 -11.51
N CYS A 189 -1.97 9.58 -11.66
CA CYS A 189 -1.76 10.28 -12.93
C CYS A 189 -1.22 9.39 -14.07
N GLN A 190 -0.71 8.20 -13.74
CA GLN A 190 -0.20 7.23 -14.71
C GLN A 190 -1.10 5.99 -14.86
N ILE A 191 -2.17 5.90 -14.07
CA ILE A 191 -3.10 4.78 -14.15
C ILE A 191 -4.02 4.98 -15.35
N GLU A 192 -4.00 4.02 -16.26
CA GLU A 192 -4.85 3.95 -17.43
C GLU A 192 -5.53 2.57 -17.51
N LYS A 193 -6.43 2.41 -18.45
CA LYS A 193 -7.10 1.11 -18.70
C LYS A 193 -6.06 0.02 -18.96
N GLY A 194 -6.13 -1.05 -18.19
CA GLY A 194 -5.19 -2.18 -18.22
C GLY A 194 -4.11 -2.10 -17.15
N THR A 195 -3.94 -0.96 -16.45
CA THR A 195 -2.96 -0.85 -15.37
C THR A 195 -3.31 -1.77 -14.21
N VAL A 196 -2.32 -2.54 -13.73
CA VAL A 196 -2.42 -3.39 -12.55
C VAL A 196 -2.04 -2.60 -11.31
N VAL A 197 -2.94 -2.58 -10.32
CA VAL A 197 -2.75 -1.89 -9.03
C VAL A 197 -2.80 -2.86 -7.87
N ASN A 198 -2.17 -2.49 -6.75
CA ASN A 198 -2.29 -3.22 -5.49
C ASN A 198 -3.59 -2.87 -4.79
N LEU A 199 -4.22 -3.86 -4.19
CA LEU A 199 -5.49 -3.72 -3.46
C LEU A 199 -5.33 -4.28 -2.04
N GLU A 200 -5.62 -3.45 -1.03
CA GLU A 200 -5.78 -3.87 0.35
C GLU A 200 -7.19 -3.49 0.81
N PHE A 201 -7.98 -4.50 1.20
CA PHE A 201 -9.32 -4.30 1.77
C PHE A 201 -9.24 -3.82 3.21
N ASP A 202 -10.25 -3.06 3.64
CA ASP A 202 -10.29 -2.54 5.00
C ASP A 202 -10.22 -3.67 6.04
N ILE A 203 -9.25 -3.57 6.93
CA ILE A 203 -8.99 -4.55 7.98
C ILE A 203 -10.19 -4.75 8.92
N VAL A 204 -11.02 -3.73 9.10
CA VAL A 204 -12.23 -3.81 9.94
C VAL A 204 -13.19 -4.87 9.42
N GLY A 205 -13.41 -4.93 8.10
CA GLY A 205 -14.26 -5.95 7.47
C GLY A 205 -13.74 -7.36 7.73
N LYS A 206 -12.42 -7.57 7.65
CA LYS A 206 -11.77 -8.87 7.89
C LYS A 206 -11.95 -9.34 9.33
N TYR A 207 -11.79 -8.45 10.32
CA TYR A 207 -12.01 -8.79 11.72
C TYR A 207 -13.48 -9.08 12.04
N ILE A 208 -14.42 -8.26 11.58
CA ILE A 208 -15.84 -8.48 11.77
C ILE A 208 -16.26 -9.83 11.18
N SER A 209 -15.90 -10.10 9.94
CA SER A 209 -16.20 -11.38 9.27
C SER A 209 -15.62 -12.58 10.00
N LYS A 210 -14.41 -12.45 10.56
CA LYS A 210 -13.78 -13.50 11.37
C LYS A 210 -14.57 -13.75 12.67
N MET A 211 -14.99 -12.70 13.35
CA MET A 211 -15.74 -12.80 14.62
C MET A 211 -17.12 -13.41 14.43
N MET A 212 -17.83 -13.08 13.33
CA MET A 212 -19.16 -13.63 13.02
C MET A 212 -19.18 -15.15 12.80
N ARG A 213 -18.02 -15.76 12.52
CA ARG A 213 -17.91 -17.24 12.34
C ARG A 213 -17.96 -18.02 13.66
N PHE A 214 -17.81 -17.35 14.77
CA PHE A 214 -17.85 -17.97 16.09
C PHE A 214 -19.20 -17.79 16.79
N GLN A 215 -20.18 -17.22 16.11
CA GLN A 215 -21.56 -17.14 16.54
C GLN A 215 -22.39 -18.25 15.88
#